data_b1b8932c68b507c71770f44343e129bf
#
_entry.id   b1b8932c68b507c71770f44343e129bf
#
_cell.length_a   1.000
_cell.length_b   1.000
_cell.length_c   1.000
_cell.angle_alpha   90.00
_cell.angle_beta   90.00
_cell.angle_gamma   90.00
#
_symmetry.space_group_name_H-M   'P 1'
#
loop_
_entity.id
_entity.type
_entity.pdbx_description
1 polymer ?
#
loop_
_entity_poly.entity_id
_entity_poly.type
_entity_poly.pdbx_seq_one_letter_code
_entity_poly.pdbx_strand_id
1 'polypeptide(L)'
;MNSREQQLKAFDRLLTIMDELREQCPWDKKQTMESLRHLTIEETYELGDAILDQDLSEVKKELGDLLLHIVFYAKIGSETRDFDIADVANDICEKLISRHPHIYGDISVANEEEVKQNWENLKLKEGKKSVLEGVPVSLPALVKANRIQDKVAGVGFDWEEPEQVFEKLKEELEELQHEVGEGNKQRTEQEFGDVLFSMINYARFLKVDPENALERTNKKFIKRFQYLENKSKELGLSLIHISEPTRPSQ
;
A
#
# COMPACT_ATOMS: atom_id res chain seq x y z
N MET A 1 12.25 5.02 26.75
CA MET A 1 10.98 4.49 26.20
C MET A 1 9.92 4.51 27.29
N ASN A 2 8.67 4.73 26.96
CA ASN A 2 7.56 4.73 27.90
C ASN A 2 7.26 3.30 28.42
N SER A 3 6.83 3.18 29.69
CA SER A 3 6.34 1.92 30.25
C SER A 3 5.00 1.51 29.61
N ARG A 4 4.62 0.23 29.75
CA ARG A 4 3.30 -0.26 29.29
C ARG A 4 2.16 0.54 29.91
N GLU A 5 2.24 0.86 31.18
CA GLU A 5 1.25 1.67 31.87
C GLU A 5 1.12 3.08 31.26
N GLN A 6 2.25 3.72 30.94
CA GLN A 6 2.24 5.03 30.28
C GLN A 6 1.63 4.97 28.90
N GLN A 7 1.89 3.90 28.13
CA GLN A 7 1.29 3.68 26.81
C GLN A 7 -0.23 3.52 26.92
N LEU A 8 -0.72 2.73 27.88
CA LEU A 8 -2.14 2.54 28.12
C LEU A 8 -2.83 3.84 28.55
N LYS A 9 -2.23 4.62 29.45
CA LYS A 9 -2.74 5.93 29.86
C LYS A 9 -2.80 6.93 28.71
N ALA A 10 -1.82 6.91 27.79
CA ALA A 10 -1.83 7.76 26.60
C ALA A 10 -2.98 7.40 25.66
N PHE A 11 -3.24 6.12 25.47
CA PHE A 11 -4.35 5.64 24.66
C PHE A 11 -5.71 5.97 25.30
N ASP A 12 -5.88 5.73 26.60
CA ASP A 12 -7.08 6.10 27.36
C ASP A 12 -7.39 7.60 27.27
N ARG A 13 -6.34 8.43 27.36
CA ARG A 13 -6.49 9.88 27.14
C ARG A 13 -6.97 10.21 25.72
N LEU A 14 -6.52 9.51 24.69
CA LEU A 14 -6.99 9.73 23.31
C LEU A 14 -8.48 9.39 23.19
N LEU A 15 -8.94 8.30 23.82
CA LEU A 15 -10.35 7.93 23.83
C LEU A 15 -11.21 9.00 24.50
N THR A 16 -10.75 9.51 25.67
CA THR A 16 -11.42 10.59 26.39
C THR A 16 -11.56 11.85 25.53
N ILE A 17 -10.46 12.27 24.87
CA ILE A 17 -10.46 13.44 23.99
C ILE A 17 -11.42 13.22 22.80
N MET A 18 -11.48 12.03 22.21
CA MET A 18 -12.42 11.72 21.14
C MET A 18 -13.86 11.82 21.61
N ASP A 19 -14.17 11.34 22.81
CA ASP A 19 -15.51 11.48 23.40
C ASP A 19 -15.91 12.95 23.55
N GLU A 20 -15.01 13.78 24.11
CA GLU A 20 -15.23 15.22 24.28
C GLU A 20 -15.40 15.95 22.94
N LEU A 21 -14.56 15.66 21.95
CA LEU A 21 -14.66 16.25 20.60
C LEU A 21 -15.98 15.87 19.94
N ARG A 22 -16.34 14.60 20.02
CA ARG A 22 -17.59 14.10 19.44
C ARG A 22 -18.82 14.70 20.11
N GLU A 23 -18.75 15.03 21.39
CA GLU A 23 -19.83 15.68 22.13
C GLU A 23 -19.86 17.21 21.94
N GLN A 24 -18.71 17.88 21.82
CA GLN A 24 -18.64 19.34 21.96
C GLN A 24 -18.25 20.06 20.67
N CYS A 25 -17.43 19.44 19.79
CA CYS A 25 -16.96 20.11 18.59
C CYS A 25 -18.00 20.05 17.45
N PRO A 26 -18.43 21.19 16.89
CA PRO A 26 -19.43 21.20 15.82
C PRO A 26 -18.98 20.51 14.53
N TRP A 27 -17.68 20.42 14.28
CA TRP A 27 -17.13 19.74 13.11
C TRP A 27 -17.13 18.23 13.34
N ASP A 28 -16.57 17.76 14.46
CA ASP A 28 -16.47 16.35 14.78
C ASP A 28 -17.86 15.68 14.89
N LYS A 29 -18.83 16.36 15.49
CA LYS A 29 -20.24 15.90 15.56
C LYS A 29 -20.85 15.52 14.22
N LYS A 30 -20.45 16.20 13.15
CA LYS A 30 -21.04 16.03 11.81
C LYS A 30 -20.34 14.94 11.00
N GLN A 31 -19.19 14.46 11.45
CA GLN A 31 -18.46 13.46 10.70
C GLN A 31 -19.17 12.12 10.69
N THR A 32 -19.10 11.46 9.54
CA THR A 32 -19.58 10.09 9.32
C THR A 32 -18.41 9.23 8.84
N MET A 33 -18.59 7.92 8.77
CA MET A 33 -17.58 7.03 8.21
C MET A 33 -17.25 7.41 6.76
N GLU A 34 -18.25 7.80 5.98
CA GLU A 34 -18.08 8.22 4.58
C GLU A 34 -17.29 9.53 4.48
N SER A 35 -17.60 10.52 5.35
CA SER A 35 -16.93 11.81 5.30
C SER A 35 -15.46 11.74 5.71
N LEU A 36 -15.09 10.79 6.58
CA LEU A 36 -13.69 10.58 7.01
C LEU A 36 -12.88 9.70 6.04
N ARG A 37 -13.55 8.95 5.16
CA ARG A 37 -12.89 7.95 4.30
C ARG A 37 -11.77 8.55 3.46
N HIS A 38 -11.99 9.70 2.83
CA HIS A 38 -10.97 10.32 1.98
C HIS A 38 -9.76 10.81 2.79
N LEU A 39 -9.99 11.36 3.99
CA LEU A 39 -8.92 11.78 4.89
C LEU A 39 -8.07 10.58 5.33
N THR A 40 -8.69 9.46 5.69
CA THR A 40 -7.93 8.24 6.04
C THR A 40 -7.03 7.75 4.91
N ILE A 41 -7.47 7.88 3.65
CA ILE A 41 -6.66 7.53 2.48
C ILE A 41 -5.48 8.50 2.34
N GLU A 42 -5.71 9.80 2.54
CA GLU A 42 -4.70 10.85 2.53
C GLU A 42 -3.60 10.57 3.57
N GLU A 43 -3.96 10.38 4.84
CA GLU A 43 -3.01 10.03 5.91
C GLU A 43 -2.22 8.75 5.62
N THR A 44 -2.86 7.78 4.95
CA THR A 44 -2.18 6.54 4.55
C THR A 44 -1.08 6.81 3.51
N TYR A 45 -1.31 7.71 2.56
CA TYR A 45 -0.31 8.12 1.59
C TYR A 45 0.79 8.98 2.22
N GLU A 46 0.44 9.91 3.13
CA GLU A 46 1.41 10.73 3.85
C GLU A 46 2.34 9.86 4.71
N LEU A 47 1.80 8.86 5.40
CA LEU A 47 2.62 7.87 6.09
C LEU A 47 3.54 7.11 5.12
N GLY A 48 3.03 6.71 3.95
CA GLY A 48 3.83 6.07 2.91
C GLY A 48 5.02 6.94 2.47
N ASP A 49 4.77 8.22 2.24
CA ASP A 49 5.79 9.19 1.85
C ASP A 49 6.84 9.41 2.94
N ALA A 50 6.41 9.57 4.21
CA ALA A 50 7.29 9.72 5.35
C ALA A 50 8.23 8.50 5.54
N ILE A 51 7.70 7.28 5.30
CA ILE A 51 8.50 6.04 5.33
C ILE A 51 9.54 6.02 4.20
N LEU A 52 9.16 6.39 2.96
CA LEU A 52 10.07 6.43 1.81
C LEU A 52 11.19 7.46 2.00
N ASP A 53 10.86 8.58 2.64
CA ASP A 53 11.81 9.66 2.92
C ASP A 53 12.64 9.39 4.19
N GLN A 54 12.36 8.30 4.91
CA GLN A 54 13.01 7.90 6.17
C GLN A 54 12.90 8.96 7.28
N ASP A 55 11.85 9.77 7.25
CA ASP A 55 11.59 10.80 8.26
C ASP A 55 10.76 10.22 9.42
N LEU A 56 11.47 9.74 10.46
CA LEU A 56 10.83 9.16 11.65
C LEU A 56 9.97 10.16 12.44
N SER A 57 10.19 11.46 12.29
CA SER A 57 9.37 12.48 12.93
C SER A 57 8.00 12.57 12.25
N GLU A 58 8.00 12.63 10.92
CA GLU A 58 6.76 12.59 10.14
C GLU A 58 6.08 11.22 10.27
N VAL A 59 6.80 10.10 10.20
CA VAL A 59 6.20 8.76 10.44
C VAL A 59 5.44 8.72 11.77
N LYS A 60 6.00 9.30 12.85
CA LYS A 60 5.32 9.35 14.14
C LYS A 60 4.05 10.21 14.09
N LYS A 61 4.06 11.30 13.36
CA LYS A 61 2.92 12.21 13.18
C LYS A 61 1.79 11.48 12.43
N GLU A 62 2.09 10.93 11.25
CA GLU A 62 1.10 10.28 10.40
C GLU A 62 0.51 8.99 11.05
N LEU A 63 1.32 8.28 11.86
CA LEU A 63 0.79 7.21 12.71
C LEU A 63 -0.20 7.72 13.75
N GLY A 64 -0.02 8.94 14.26
CA GLY A 64 -0.95 9.60 15.16
C GLY A 64 -2.28 9.91 14.46
N ASP A 65 -2.23 10.44 13.24
CA ASP A 65 -3.41 10.80 12.46
C ASP A 65 -4.19 9.55 12.00
N LEU A 66 -3.53 8.48 11.60
CA LEU A 66 -4.18 7.20 11.36
C LEU A 66 -4.80 6.59 12.63
N LEU A 67 -4.12 6.70 13.78
CA LEU A 67 -4.66 6.23 15.05
C LEU A 67 -5.89 7.05 15.46
N LEU A 68 -5.89 8.36 15.24
CA LEU A 68 -7.05 9.22 15.42
C LEU A 68 -8.22 8.73 14.58
N HIS A 69 -8.03 8.43 13.30
CA HIS A 69 -9.08 7.94 12.42
C HIS A 69 -9.64 6.58 12.90
N ILE A 70 -8.78 5.67 13.36
CA ILE A 70 -9.21 4.37 13.92
C ILE A 70 -10.13 4.59 15.12
N VAL A 71 -9.72 5.44 16.06
CA VAL A 71 -10.52 5.76 17.25
C VAL A 71 -11.82 6.47 16.88
N PHE A 72 -11.78 7.37 15.90
CA PHE A 72 -12.96 8.08 15.43
C PHE A 72 -14.01 7.15 14.80
N TYR A 73 -13.59 6.23 13.91
CA TYR A 73 -14.49 5.22 13.37
C TYR A 73 -15.10 4.34 14.45
N ALA A 74 -14.29 3.92 15.42
CA ALA A 74 -14.78 3.12 16.54
C ALA A 74 -15.77 3.90 17.42
N LYS A 75 -15.54 5.21 17.61
CA LYS A 75 -16.48 6.08 18.31
C LYS A 75 -17.81 6.20 17.56
N ILE A 76 -17.79 6.42 16.24
CA ILE A 76 -19.01 6.46 15.42
C ILE A 76 -19.74 5.11 15.47
N GLY A 77 -19.03 3.97 15.38
CA GLY A 77 -19.63 2.65 15.50
C GLY A 77 -20.30 2.41 16.86
N SER A 78 -19.72 2.96 17.94
CA SER A 78 -20.28 2.83 19.29
C SER A 78 -21.61 3.61 19.47
N GLU A 79 -21.81 4.68 18.73
CA GLU A 79 -23.04 5.49 18.78
C GLU A 79 -24.25 4.72 18.24
N THR A 80 -24.03 3.82 17.27
CA THR A 80 -25.04 2.91 16.71
C THR A 80 -25.08 1.56 17.42
N ARG A 81 -24.16 1.30 18.35
CA ARG A 81 -23.96 0.02 19.07
C ARG A 81 -23.58 -1.13 18.14
N ASP A 82 -22.91 -0.85 17.04
CA ASP A 82 -22.43 -1.88 16.11
C ASP A 82 -21.10 -2.47 16.59
N PHE A 83 -20.18 -1.62 17.02
CA PHE A 83 -18.87 -2.00 17.57
C PHE A 83 -18.21 -0.82 18.28
N ASP A 84 -17.21 -1.08 19.11
CA ASP A 84 -16.34 -0.08 19.72
C ASP A 84 -14.85 -0.39 19.52
N ILE A 85 -13.99 0.40 20.14
CA ILE A 85 -12.52 0.23 20.00
C ILE A 85 -12.02 -1.07 20.64
N ALA A 86 -12.72 -1.59 21.67
CA ALA A 86 -12.35 -2.87 22.28
C ALA A 86 -12.67 -4.03 21.33
N ASP A 87 -13.79 -3.98 20.62
CA ASP A 87 -14.12 -4.97 19.59
C ASP A 87 -13.08 -4.97 18.49
N VAL A 88 -12.72 -3.79 17.95
CA VAL A 88 -11.69 -3.65 16.92
C VAL A 88 -10.34 -4.24 17.39
N ALA A 89 -9.94 -3.95 18.63
CA ALA A 89 -8.69 -4.45 19.18
C ALA A 89 -8.72 -5.96 19.44
N ASN A 90 -9.82 -6.48 19.99
CA ASN A 90 -9.97 -7.91 20.27
C ASN A 90 -10.03 -8.72 18.97
N ASP A 91 -10.78 -8.28 17.98
CA ASP A 91 -10.89 -8.98 16.70
C ASP A 91 -9.54 -9.11 15.99
N ILE A 92 -8.72 -8.06 16.00
CA ILE A 92 -7.38 -8.17 15.44
C ILE A 92 -6.46 -9.06 16.29
N CYS A 93 -6.59 -9.07 17.63
CA CYS A 93 -5.84 -9.97 18.49
C CYS A 93 -6.18 -11.45 18.21
N GLU A 94 -7.46 -11.80 18.18
CA GLU A 94 -7.90 -13.18 17.90
C GLU A 94 -7.45 -13.62 16.48
N LYS A 95 -7.56 -12.73 15.50
CA LYS A 95 -7.07 -12.96 14.15
C LYS A 95 -5.57 -13.20 14.11
N LEU A 96 -4.77 -12.46 14.88
CA LEU A 96 -3.32 -12.65 14.95
C LEU A 96 -2.97 -13.96 15.63
N ILE A 97 -3.63 -14.30 16.74
CA ILE A 97 -3.44 -15.55 17.47
C ILE A 97 -3.74 -16.74 16.56
N SER A 98 -4.90 -16.75 15.91
CA SER A 98 -5.33 -17.85 15.05
C SER A 98 -4.41 -18.05 13.83
N ARG A 99 -3.81 -16.97 13.32
CA ARG A 99 -2.93 -17.02 12.15
C ARG A 99 -1.45 -17.23 12.45
N HIS A 100 -1.08 -17.27 13.73
CA HIS A 100 0.29 -17.57 14.15
C HIS A 100 0.34 -18.80 15.08
N PRO A 101 -0.15 -19.98 14.61
CA PRO A 101 -0.17 -21.19 15.40
C PRO A 101 1.24 -21.71 15.76
N HIS A 102 2.28 -21.21 15.11
CA HIS A 102 3.68 -21.45 15.46
C HIS A 102 4.16 -20.63 16.65
N ILE A 103 3.39 -19.62 17.11
CA ILE A 103 3.67 -18.82 18.30
C ILE A 103 2.71 -19.16 19.43
N TYR A 104 1.42 -19.35 19.12
CA TYR A 104 0.34 -19.51 20.08
C TYR A 104 -0.24 -20.93 20.14
N GLY A 105 0.28 -21.87 19.34
CA GLY A 105 -0.13 -23.27 19.25
C GLY A 105 1.06 -24.20 19.14
N ASP A 106 0.83 -25.41 18.64
CA ASP A 106 1.81 -26.52 18.65
C ASP A 106 2.47 -26.76 17.26
N ILE A 107 2.30 -25.84 16.30
CA ILE A 107 2.88 -25.96 14.95
C ILE A 107 4.31 -25.40 14.96
N SER A 108 5.26 -26.19 14.43
CA SER A 108 6.62 -25.71 14.19
C SER A 108 6.77 -25.29 12.73
N VAL A 109 7.48 -24.20 12.46
CA VAL A 109 7.83 -23.70 11.13
C VAL A 109 9.33 -23.51 11.06
N ALA A 110 9.94 -23.83 9.92
CA ALA A 110 11.39 -23.76 9.74
C ALA A 110 11.86 -22.41 9.21
N ASN A 111 11.02 -21.69 8.44
CA ASN A 111 11.39 -20.46 7.76
C ASN A 111 10.17 -19.55 7.48
N GLU A 112 10.45 -18.37 6.93
CA GLU A 112 9.43 -17.36 6.58
C GLU A 112 8.47 -17.84 5.47
N GLU A 113 8.95 -18.62 4.52
CA GLU A 113 8.18 -19.15 3.41
C GLU A 113 7.08 -20.09 3.92
N GLU A 114 7.39 -20.98 4.86
CA GLU A 114 6.41 -21.84 5.52
C GLU A 114 5.35 -21.05 6.30
N VAL A 115 5.76 -19.96 6.96
CA VAL A 115 4.80 -19.07 7.64
C VAL A 115 3.82 -18.47 6.62
N LYS A 116 4.31 -17.96 5.49
CA LYS A 116 3.47 -17.38 4.43
C LYS A 116 2.51 -18.39 3.82
N GLN A 117 3.00 -19.61 3.50
CA GLN A 117 2.15 -20.69 2.98
C GLN A 117 1.09 -21.12 3.97
N ASN A 118 1.45 -21.30 5.23
CA ASN A 118 0.50 -21.63 6.30
C ASN A 118 -0.56 -20.53 6.45
N TRP A 119 -0.18 -19.28 6.33
CA TRP A 119 -1.09 -18.14 6.45
C TRP A 119 -2.14 -18.12 5.31
N GLU A 120 -1.74 -18.36 4.06
CA GLU A 120 -2.70 -18.43 2.94
C GLU A 120 -3.60 -19.68 3.08
N ASN A 121 -3.05 -20.82 3.49
CA ASN A 121 -3.82 -22.03 3.76
C ASN A 121 -4.87 -21.86 4.88
N LEU A 122 -4.51 -21.14 5.95
CA LEU A 122 -5.44 -20.82 7.04
C LEU A 122 -6.58 -19.92 6.56
N LYS A 123 -6.29 -18.92 5.72
CA LYS A 123 -7.32 -18.05 5.12
C LYS A 123 -8.30 -18.84 4.24
N LEU A 124 -7.84 -19.85 3.51
CA LEU A 124 -8.72 -20.72 2.73
C LEU A 124 -9.63 -21.57 3.63
N LYS A 125 -9.11 -22.05 4.77
CA LYS A 125 -9.90 -22.79 5.78
C LYS A 125 -10.94 -21.92 6.48
N GLU A 126 -10.74 -20.60 6.55
CA GLU A 126 -11.72 -19.63 7.07
C GLU A 126 -12.97 -19.46 6.15
N GLY A 127 -13.12 -20.29 5.12
CA GLY A 127 -14.29 -20.33 4.25
C GLY A 127 -14.19 -19.48 2.99
N LYS A 128 -13.01 -18.99 2.63
CA LYS A 128 -12.80 -18.28 1.37
C LYS A 128 -12.95 -19.21 0.18
N LYS A 129 -13.72 -18.79 -0.81
CA LYS A 129 -13.99 -19.54 -2.04
C LYS A 129 -12.85 -19.42 -3.08
N SER A 130 -11.98 -18.43 -2.93
CA SER A 130 -10.87 -18.16 -3.85
C SER A 130 -9.68 -17.58 -3.10
N VAL A 131 -8.48 -17.90 -3.55
CA VAL A 131 -7.23 -17.27 -3.11
C VAL A 131 -7.27 -15.76 -3.32
N LEU A 132 -7.89 -15.30 -4.39
CA LEU A 132 -8.02 -13.88 -4.75
C LEU A 132 -9.13 -13.16 -3.97
N GLU A 133 -9.96 -13.90 -3.24
CA GLU A 133 -10.94 -13.31 -2.35
C GLU A 133 -10.26 -12.50 -1.26
N GLY A 134 -10.70 -11.25 -1.07
CA GLY A 134 -10.08 -10.30 -0.14
C GLY A 134 -8.93 -9.49 -0.73
N VAL A 135 -8.75 -9.50 -2.07
CA VAL A 135 -8.05 -8.41 -2.77
C VAL A 135 -9.03 -7.25 -2.91
N PRO A 136 -8.81 -6.11 -2.27
CA PRO A 136 -9.77 -5.01 -2.35
C PRO A 136 -9.93 -4.50 -3.78
N VAL A 137 -11.18 -4.37 -4.23
CA VAL A 137 -11.49 -3.89 -5.59
C VAL A 137 -11.00 -2.46 -5.81
N SER A 138 -10.97 -1.65 -4.74
CA SER A 138 -10.58 -0.25 -4.77
C SER A 138 -9.08 0.02 -4.74
N LEU A 139 -8.23 -1.01 -4.65
CA LEU A 139 -6.78 -0.82 -4.71
C LEU A 139 -6.36 -0.18 -6.04
N PRO A 140 -5.38 0.75 -6.03
CA PRO A 140 -4.71 1.20 -7.24
C PRO A 140 -4.20 0.02 -8.08
N ALA A 141 -4.23 0.16 -9.40
CA ALA A 141 -4.01 -0.99 -10.30
C ALA A 141 -2.64 -1.66 -10.09
N LEU A 142 -1.58 -0.89 -9.89
CA LEU A 142 -0.22 -1.39 -9.71
C LEU A 142 -0.11 -2.20 -8.39
N VAL A 143 -0.58 -1.62 -7.28
CA VAL A 143 -0.63 -2.29 -5.97
C VAL A 143 -1.50 -3.56 -6.03
N LYS A 144 -2.63 -3.49 -6.75
CA LYS A 144 -3.53 -4.63 -6.95
C LYS A 144 -2.86 -5.77 -7.71
N ALA A 145 -2.16 -5.46 -8.81
CA ALA A 145 -1.45 -6.45 -9.61
C ALA A 145 -0.37 -7.16 -8.78
N ASN A 146 0.46 -6.40 -8.05
CA ASN A 146 1.44 -6.98 -7.14
C ASN A 146 0.77 -7.90 -6.10
N ARG A 147 -0.33 -7.44 -5.49
CA ARG A 147 -1.05 -8.22 -4.48
C ARG A 147 -1.69 -9.50 -5.03
N ILE A 148 -2.21 -9.46 -6.26
CA ILE A 148 -2.75 -10.66 -6.94
C ILE A 148 -1.64 -11.69 -7.13
N GLN A 149 -0.50 -11.27 -7.66
CA GLN A 149 0.65 -12.15 -7.92
C GLN A 149 1.22 -12.75 -6.64
N ASP A 150 1.40 -11.97 -5.58
CA ASP A 150 1.81 -12.50 -4.27
C ASP A 150 0.87 -13.58 -3.74
N LYS A 151 -0.44 -13.39 -3.93
CA LYS A 151 -1.43 -14.36 -3.43
C LYS A 151 -1.40 -15.67 -4.20
N VAL A 152 -1.27 -15.64 -5.52
CA VAL A 152 -1.22 -16.86 -6.32
C VAL A 152 0.10 -17.59 -6.16
N ALA A 153 1.20 -16.85 -6.00
CA ALA A 153 2.51 -17.41 -5.65
C ALA A 153 2.46 -18.15 -4.30
N GLY A 154 1.77 -17.57 -3.29
CA GLY A 154 1.61 -18.18 -1.97
C GLY A 154 0.88 -19.52 -1.94
N VAL A 155 0.22 -19.94 -3.03
CA VAL A 155 -0.41 -21.24 -3.19
C VAL A 155 0.28 -22.11 -4.25
N GLY A 156 1.49 -21.74 -4.65
CA GLY A 156 2.32 -22.51 -5.57
C GLY A 156 2.04 -22.25 -7.05
N PHE A 157 1.23 -21.24 -7.40
CA PHE A 157 1.06 -20.82 -8.78
C PHE A 157 2.05 -19.69 -9.08
N ASP A 158 3.28 -20.08 -9.41
CA ASP A 158 4.40 -19.18 -9.67
C ASP A 158 5.37 -19.74 -10.69
N TRP A 159 6.21 -18.90 -11.25
CA TRP A 159 7.34 -19.30 -12.05
C TRP A 159 8.46 -19.87 -11.17
N GLU A 160 9.28 -20.76 -11.73
CA GLU A 160 10.38 -21.36 -10.98
C GLU A 160 11.60 -20.44 -10.94
N GLU A 161 11.89 -19.71 -12.03
CA GLU A 161 13.09 -18.92 -12.20
C GLU A 161 12.78 -17.49 -12.72
N PRO A 162 13.54 -16.48 -12.27
CA PRO A 162 13.38 -15.09 -12.71
C PRO A 162 13.51 -14.90 -14.22
N GLU A 163 14.36 -15.72 -14.87
CA GLU A 163 14.60 -15.69 -16.31
C GLU A 163 13.34 -15.98 -17.11
N GLN A 164 12.50 -16.91 -16.63
CA GLN A 164 11.22 -17.25 -17.29
C GLN A 164 10.26 -16.06 -17.27
N VAL A 165 10.23 -15.33 -16.14
CA VAL A 165 9.40 -14.12 -16.00
C VAL A 165 9.89 -13.02 -16.94
N PHE A 166 11.22 -12.90 -17.08
CA PHE A 166 11.82 -11.91 -17.97
C PHE A 166 11.57 -12.25 -19.45
N GLU A 167 11.61 -13.53 -19.83
CA GLU A 167 11.24 -13.94 -21.19
C GLU A 167 9.76 -13.65 -21.47
N LYS A 168 8.86 -13.89 -20.50
CA LYS A 168 7.44 -13.52 -20.68
C LYS A 168 7.27 -12.00 -20.84
N LEU A 169 8.02 -11.19 -20.09
CA LEU A 169 8.00 -9.74 -20.27
C LEU A 169 8.44 -9.32 -21.68
N LYS A 170 9.43 -9.99 -22.30
CA LYS A 170 9.85 -9.72 -23.67
C LYS A 170 8.74 -10.08 -24.68
N GLU A 171 8.09 -11.23 -24.47
CA GLU A 171 6.95 -11.66 -25.29
C GLU A 171 5.86 -10.58 -25.29
N GLU A 172 5.44 -10.10 -24.11
CA GLU A 172 4.43 -9.04 -24.01
C GLU A 172 4.86 -7.71 -24.68
N LEU A 173 6.15 -7.39 -24.63
CA LEU A 173 6.67 -6.22 -25.31
C LEU A 173 6.63 -6.37 -26.85
N GLU A 174 6.88 -7.58 -27.36
CA GLU A 174 6.80 -7.89 -28.79
C GLU A 174 5.34 -7.84 -29.28
N GLU A 175 4.40 -8.41 -28.50
CA GLU A 175 2.96 -8.36 -28.77
C GLU A 175 2.44 -6.91 -28.79
N LEU A 176 2.84 -6.11 -27.80
CA LEU A 176 2.53 -4.68 -27.79
C LEU A 176 3.06 -3.96 -29.02
N GLN A 177 4.32 -4.20 -29.43
CA GLN A 177 4.89 -3.59 -30.63
C GLN A 177 4.14 -3.99 -31.91
N HIS A 178 3.71 -5.24 -31.99
CA HIS A 178 2.90 -5.74 -33.11
C HIS A 178 1.58 -4.97 -33.19
N GLU A 179 0.81 -4.89 -32.09
CA GLU A 179 -0.50 -4.25 -32.10
C GLU A 179 -0.40 -2.72 -32.33
N VAL A 180 0.68 -2.09 -31.88
CA VAL A 180 0.99 -0.69 -32.23
C VAL A 180 1.21 -0.54 -33.73
N GLY A 181 1.92 -1.50 -34.38
CA GLY A 181 2.15 -1.53 -35.81
C GLY A 181 0.86 -1.70 -36.64
N GLU A 182 -0.07 -2.53 -36.14
CA GLU A 182 -1.38 -2.74 -36.75
C GLU A 182 -2.37 -1.58 -36.53
N GLY A 183 -2.06 -0.66 -35.63
CA GLY A 183 -2.91 0.51 -35.32
C GLY A 183 -4.20 0.18 -34.55
N ASN A 184 -4.30 -0.98 -33.95
CA ASN A 184 -5.45 -1.43 -33.17
C ASN A 184 -5.40 -0.91 -31.74
N LYS A 185 -6.02 0.24 -31.49
CA LYS A 185 -6.00 0.90 -30.16
C LYS A 185 -6.47 0.03 -29.01
N GLN A 186 -7.50 -0.78 -29.21
CA GLN A 186 -8.07 -1.60 -28.14
C GLN A 186 -7.10 -2.73 -27.74
N ARG A 187 -6.49 -3.40 -28.73
CA ARG A 187 -5.48 -4.41 -28.47
C ARG A 187 -4.20 -3.80 -27.91
N THR A 188 -3.76 -2.67 -28.46
CA THR A 188 -2.62 -1.93 -27.87
C THR A 188 -2.81 -1.62 -26.40
N GLU A 189 -4.03 -1.25 -25.95
CA GLU A 189 -4.34 -1.02 -24.53
C GLU A 189 -4.26 -2.31 -23.72
N GLN A 190 -4.72 -3.44 -24.26
CA GLN A 190 -4.64 -4.76 -23.62
C GLN A 190 -3.18 -5.18 -23.43
N GLU A 191 -2.40 -5.21 -24.52
CA GLU A 191 -0.99 -5.61 -24.45
C GLU A 191 -0.15 -4.67 -23.56
N PHE A 192 -0.48 -3.38 -23.54
CA PHE A 192 0.16 -2.46 -22.60
C PHE A 192 -0.13 -2.83 -21.15
N GLY A 193 -1.35 -3.29 -20.86
CA GLY A 193 -1.73 -3.82 -19.55
C GLY A 193 -0.94 -5.08 -19.18
N ASP A 194 -0.76 -6.00 -20.14
CA ASP A 194 -0.05 -7.26 -19.95
C ASP A 194 1.47 -7.03 -19.74
N VAL A 195 2.06 -6.07 -20.47
CA VAL A 195 3.44 -5.59 -20.22
C VAL A 195 3.59 -5.08 -18.79
N LEU A 196 2.68 -4.21 -18.30
CA LEU A 196 2.73 -3.70 -16.94
C LEU A 196 2.59 -4.82 -15.91
N PHE A 197 1.67 -5.76 -16.13
CA PHE A 197 1.46 -6.89 -15.24
C PHE A 197 2.69 -7.80 -15.16
N SER A 198 3.32 -8.10 -16.30
CA SER A 198 4.56 -8.88 -16.40
C SER A 198 5.76 -8.15 -15.78
N MET A 199 5.83 -6.82 -15.94
CA MET A 199 6.86 -5.98 -15.30
C MET A 199 6.75 -6.03 -13.77
N ILE A 200 5.53 -5.96 -13.23
CA ILE A 200 5.26 -6.06 -11.79
C ILE A 200 5.68 -7.44 -11.27
N ASN A 201 5.37 -8.51 -12.03
CA ASN A 201 5.79 -9.85 -11.67
C ASN A 201 7.33 -9.97 -11.64
N TYR A 202 8.00 -9.41 -12.62
CA TYR A 202 9.46 -9.41 -12.64
C TYR A 202 10.06 -8.63 -11.45
N ALA A 203 9.47 -7.48 -11.09
CA ALA A 203 9.88 -6.73 -9.90
C ALA A 203 9.78 -7.58 -8.62
N ARG A 204 8.72 -8.40 -8.48
CA ARG A 204 8.53 -9.32 -7.36
C ARG A 204 9.67 -10.34 -7.25
N PHE A 205 10.10 -10.94 -8.37
CA PHE A 205 11.25 -11.85 -8.40
C PHE A 205 12.56 -11.14 -8.03
N LEU A 206 12.71 -9.88 -8.41
CA LEU A 206 13.86 -9.05 -8.01
C LEU A 206 13.76 -8.56 -6.55
N LYS A 207 12.68 -8.91 -5.82
CA LYS A 207 12.40 -8.41 -4.47
C LYS A 207 12.30 -6.89 -4.40
N VAL A 208 11.80 -6.27 -5.45
CA VAL A 208 11.56 -4.83 -5.57
C VAL A 208 10.06 -4.59 -5.47
N ASP A 209 9.65 -3.72 -4.56
CA ASP A 209 8.28 -3.21 -4.53
C ASP A 209 8.08 -2.22 -5.68
N PRO A 210 7.18 -2.50 -6.66
CA PRO A 210 7.05 -1.68 -7.86
C PRO A 210 6.43 -0.31 -7.60
N GLU A 211 5.51 -0.17 -6.64
CA GLU A 211 4.90 1.10 -6.24
C GLU A 211 5.96 2.03 -5.65
N ASN A 212 6.73 1.55 -4.68
CA ASN A 212 7.80 2.31 -4.05
C ASN A 212 8.91 2.69 -5.07
N ALA A 213 9.23 1.81 -6.01
CA ALA A 213 10.24 2.06 -7.02
C ALA A 213 9.80 3.17 -7.99
N LEU A 214 8.52 3.14 -8.41
CA LEU A 214 7.95 4.16 -9.27
C LEU A 214 7.83 5.49 -8.55
N GLU A 215 7.36 5.52 -7.28
CA GLU A 215 7.24 6.74 -6.51
C GLU A 215 8.59 7.43 -6.26
N ARG A 216 9.63 6.66 -5.94
CA ARG A 216 10.99 7.22 -5.87
C ARG A 216 11.46 7.85 -7.19
N THR A 217 11.02 7.28 -8.32
CA THR A 217 11.32 7.83 -9.65
C THR A 217 10.53 9.10 -9.91
N ASN A 218 9.24 9.16 -9.50
CA ASN A 218 8.41 10.36 -9.55
C ASN A 218 9.05 11.50 -8.73
N LYS A 219 9.38 11.24 -7.47
CA LYS A 219 10.05 12.23 -6.58
C LYS A 219 11.36 12.73 -7.19
N LYS A 220 12.16 11.83 -7.78
CA LYS A 220 13.41 12.21 -8.48
C LYS A 220 13.14 13.10 -9.69
N PHE A 221 12.14 12.78 -10.49
CA PHE A 221 11.75 13.57 -11.65
C PHE A 221 11.27 14.97 -11.23
N ILE A 222 10.37 15.05 -10.23
CA ILE A 222 9.83 16.31 -9.70
C ILE A 222 10.97 17.21 -9.22
N LYS A 223 11.90 16.69 -8.40
CA LYS A 223 13.06 17.45 -7.91
C LYS A 223 13.93 18.00 -9.06
N ARG A 224 14.17 17.19 -10.09
CA ARG A 224 14.94 17.60 -11.27
C ARG A 224 14.22 18.69 -12.08
N PHE A 225 12.92 18.52 -12.26
CA PHE A 225 12.12 19.49 -12.99
C PHE A 225 12.02 20.82 -12.26
N GLN A 226 11.78 20.81 -10.95
CA GLN A 226 11.80 22.02 -10.11
C GLN A 226 13.16 22.75 -10.16
N TYR A 227 14.26 22.01 -10.18
CA TYR A 227 15.59 22.62 -10.38
C TYR A 227 15.68 23.32 -11.73
N LEU A 228 15.20 22.70 -12.80
CA LEU A 228 15.18 23.31 -14.15
C LEU A 228 14.28 24.55 -14.18
N GLU A 229 13.10 24.51 -13.55
CA GLU A 229 12.21 25.67 -13.45
C GLU A 229 12.88 26.85 -12.74
N ASN A 230 13.56 26.59 -11.63
CA ASN A 230 14.27 27.63 -10.89
C ASN A 230 15.43 28.22 -11.70
N LYS A 231 16.21 27.37 -12.36
CA LYS A 231 17.30 27.82 -13.24
C LYS A 231 16.80 28.60 -14.46
N SER A 232 15.70 28.18 -15.05
CA SER A 232 15.04 28.90 -16.16
C SER A 232 14.64 30.32 -15.72
N LYS A 233 14.01 30.43 -14.54
CA LYS A 233 13.63 31.75 -13.97
C LYS A 233 14.84 32.63 -13.72
N GLU A 234 15.92 32.08 -13.10
CA GLU A 234 17.17 32.83 -12.84
C GLU A 234 17.82 33.34 -14.11
N LEU A 235 17.77 32.59 -15.20
CA LEU A 235 18.40 32.93 -16.47
C LEU A 235 17.48 33.69 -17.44
N GLY A 236 16.21 33.94 -17.08
CA GLY A 236 15.22 34.56 -17.95
C GLY A 236 14.91 33.76 -19.22
N LEU A 237 15.10 32.42 -19.17
CA LEU A 237 14.89 31.49 -20.27
C LEU A 237 13.51 30.82 -20.14
N SER A 238 12.89 30.48 -21.29
CA SER A 238 11.72 29.62 -21.28
C SER A 238 12.13 28.16 -21.21
N LEU A 239 11.39 27.34 -20.42
CA LEU A 239 11.58 25.88 -20.34
C LEU A 239 11.50 25.18 -21.71
N ILE A 240 10.75 25.75 -22.67
CA ILE A 240 10.61 25.24 -24.04
C ILE A 240 11.96 25.25 -24.80
N HIS A 241 12.92 26.05 -24.39
CA HIS A 241 14.25 26.19 -25.01
C HIS A 241 15.35 25.41 -24.28
N ILE A 242 15.01 24.70 -23.22
CA ILE A 242 15.95 23.79 -22.55
C ILE A 242 15.85 22.46 -23.30
N SER A 243 16.75 22.26 -24.27
CA SER A 243 16.94 20.95 -24.92
C SER A 243 17.23 19.90 -23.84
N GLU A 244 16.77 18.64 -24.09
CA GLU A 244 16.89 17.50 -23.19
C GLU A 244 18.18 17.54 -22.35
N PRO A 245 18.06 17.36 -21.01
CA PRO A 245 19.25 17.31 -20.17
C PRO A 245 20.10 16.13 -20.66
N THR A 246 21.23 16.44 -21.29
CA THR A 246 22.30 15.48 -21.49
C THR A 246 22.51 14.75 -20.16
N ARG A 247 22.30 13.43 -20.16
CA ARG A 247 22.57 12.59 -18.98
C ARG A 247 23.96 12.96 -18.45
N PRO A 248 24.11 13.36 -17.18
CA PRO A 248 25.43 13.37 -16.60
C PRO A 248 25.91 11.92 -16.62
N SER A 249 26.99 11.67 -17.31
CA SER A 249 27.75 10.43 -17.18
C SER A 249 28.08 10.23 -15.71
N GLN A 250 27.65 9.11 -15.16
CA GLN A 250 27.91 8.44 -13.89
C GLN A 250 28.55 9.23 -12.76
#